data_8fa922fec0451f5ab1e57e651902c3be
#
_entry.id   8fa922fec0451f5ab1e57e651902c3be
#
_cell.length_a   1.000
_cell.length_b   1.000
_cell.length_c   1.000
_cell.angle_alpha   90.00
_cell.angle_beta   90.00
_cell.angle_gamma   90.00
#
_symmetry.space_group_name_H-M   'P 1'
#
loop_
_entity.id
_entity.type
_entity.pdbx_description
1 polymer ?
#
loop_
_entity_poly.entity_id
_entity_poly.type
_entity_poly.pdbx_seq_one_letter_code
_entity_poly.pdbx_strand_id
1 'polypeptide(L)'
;SPANFLRWTENEQLKVALNLHPASGIQPYEDVYEPFTREYGWTEKGKSVPFHIDEQKWADAYFKTVLNPMERQGVDFWWLDWQQWMESKFTPGLSNTFWLNYTFFHHAEQQNPELRPFIYHRWGGLGSHRYPLAFSGDTYAKWETLAFLPYFTATSSNVNYGYWGHDIGGHMFKKETKATDPELYTRWLQYGVFTP
;
A
#
# COMPACT_ATOMS: atom_id res chain seq x y z
N SER A 1 13.54 19.25 -5.57
CA SER A 1 13.96 17.83 -5.58
C SER A 1 13.21 17.05 -4.50
N PRO A 2 13.11 15.74 -4.59
CA PRO A 2 12.49 14.91 -3.55
C PRO A 2 13.10 15.18 -2.16
N ALA A 3 14.40 15.28 -2.04
CA ALA A 3 15.08 15.57 -0.77
C ALA A 3 14.69 16.92 -0.15
N ASN A 4 14.39 17.93 -0.95
CA ASN A 4 13.93 19.23 -0.42
C ASN A 4 12.50 19.15 0.08
N PHE A 5 11.65 18.39 -0.60
CA PHE A 5 10.28 18.14 -0.19
C PHE A 5 10.25 17.36 1.14
N LEU A 6 11.00 16.28 1.25
CA LEU A 6 11.05 15.45 2.46
C LEU A 6 11.59 16.24 3.66
N ARG A 7 12.61 17.09 3.47
CA ARG A 7 13.06 17.99 4.56
C ARG A 7 12.00 19.02 4.96
N TRP A 8 11.24 19.52 4.00
CA TRP A 8 10.15 20.43 4.33
C TRP A 8 9.06 19.72 5.13
N THR A 9 8.63 18.53 4.73
CA THR A 9 7.64 17.75 5.50
C THR A 9 8.11 17.42 6.91
N GLU A 10 9.38 17.08 7.09
CA GLU A 10 9.97 16.85 8.40
C GLU A 10 9.92 18.12 9.27
N ASN A 11 10.29 19.28 8.74
CA ASN A 11 10.21 20.56 9.45
C ASN A 11 8.78 20.94 9.86
N GLU A 12 7.80 20.60 9.03
CA GLU A 12 6.36 20.81 9.30
C GLU A 12 5.76 19.69 10.20
N GLN A 13 6.57 18.74 10.66
CA GLN A 13 6.13 17.58 11.45
C GLN A 13 5.08 16.71 10.75
N LEU A 14 5.11 16.68 9.44
CA LEU A 14 4.25 15.83 8.60
C LEU A 14 4.91 14.47 8.35
N LYS A 15 4.09 13.43 8.30
CA LYS A 15 4.51 12.09 7.92
C LYS A 15 4.27 11.86 6.43
N VAL A 16 5.21 11.18 5.79
CA VAL A 16 5.18 10.93 4.34
C VAL A 16 5.00 9.45 4.08
N ALA A 17 3.95 9.13 3.33
CA ALA A 17 3.75 7.81 2.74
C ALA A 17 3.93 7.87 1.22
N LEU A 18 4.50 6.83 0.64
CA LEU A 18 4.53 6.64 -0.80
C LEU A 18 3.72 5.42 -1.19
N ASN A 19 2.98 5.55 -2.29
CA ASN A 19 2.22 4.45 -2.88
C ASN A 19 3.16 3.49 -3.62
N LEU A 20 2.96 2.20 -3.43
CA LEU A 20 3.70 1.13 -4.10
C LEU A 20 2.75 0.22 -4.89
N HIS A 21 3.15 -0.07 -6.12
CA HIS A 21 2.54 -1.09 -6.98
C HIS A 21 3.54 -2.24 -7.20
N PRO A 22 3.88 -3.02 -6.20
CA PRO A 22 5.03 -3.93 -6.25
C PRO A 22 4.81 -5.14 -7.16
N ALA A 23 3.56 -5.47 -7.49
CA ALA A 23 3.24 -6.63 -8.32
C ALA A 23 3.86 -6.59 -9.72
N SER A 24 4.24 -5.41 -10.21
CA SER A 24 4.93 -5.27 -11.50
C SER A 24 6.38 -5.75 -11.47
N GLY A 25 6.93 -6.05 -10.29
CA GLY A 25 8.35 -6.39 -10.13
C GLY A 25 9.27 -5.19 -10.38
N ILE A 26 10.53 -5.46 -10.74
CA ILE A 26 11.54 -4.43 -11.01
C ILE A 26 11.79 -4.34 -12.51
N GLN A 27 11.69 -3.14 -13.06
CA GLN A 27 11.75 -2.91 -14.50
C GLN A 27 13.12 -2.41 -14.95
N PRO A 28 13.60 -2.80 -16.17
CA PRO A 28 14.93 -2.42 -16.67
C PRO A 28 15.18 -0.91 -16.81
N TYR A 29 14.12 -0.11 -16.88
CA TYR A 29 14.21 1.35 -17.00
C TYR A 29 14.24 2.09 -15.66
N GLU A 30 14.11 1.38 -14.55
CA GLU A 30 14.13 1.97 -13.21
C GLU A 30 15.58 2.15 -12.72
N ASP A 31 15.86 3.25 -12.05
CA ASP A 31 17.19 3.56 -11.49
C ASP A 31 17.66 2.49 -10.48
N VAL A 32 16.71 1.82 -9.86
CA VAL A 32 16.98 0.75 -8.89
C VAL A 32 17.28 -0.62 -9.53
N TYR A 33 17.11 -0.75 -10.84
CA TYR A 33 17.24 -2.05 -11.52
C TYR A 33 18.63 -2.68 -11.33
N GLU A 34 19.69 -1.92 -11.63
CA GLU A 34 21.07 -2.45 -11.52
C GLU A 34 21.48 -2.76 -10.07
N PRO A 35 21.21 -1.89 -9.08
CA PRO A 35 21.44 -2.25 -7.67
C PRO A 35 20.67 -3.48 -7.23
N PHE A 36 19.38 -3.56 -7.59
CA PHE A 36 18.53 -4.68 -7.22
C PHE A 36 18.99 -6.00 -7.84
N THR A 37 19.19 -6.03 -9.17
CA THR A 37 19.58 -7.25 -9.90
C THR A 37 20.92 -7.80 -9.42
N ARG A 38 21.85 -6.94 -9.05
CA ARG A 38 23.13 -7.33 -8.46
C ARG A 38 22.94 -7.98 -7.08
N GLU A 39 22.14 -7.37 -6.21
CA GLU A 39 21.88 -7.88 -4.86
C GLU A 39 21.10 -9.19 -4.90
N TYR A 40 20.05 -9.24 -5.72
CA TYR A 40 19.22 -10.43 -5.89
C TYR A 40 19.96 -11.55 -6.64
N GLY A 41 20.94 -11.21 -7.50
CA GLY A 41 21.66 -12.17 -8.36
C GLY A 41 20.87 -12.55 -9.61
N TRP A 42 20.11 -11.61 -10.16
CA TRP A 42 19.36 -11.80 -11.41
C TRP A 42 20.31 -11.88 -12.61
N THR A 43 20.15 -12.89 -13.44
CA THR A 43 21.08 -13.17 -14.56
C THR A 43 20.54 -12.77 -15.94
N GLU A 44 19.22 -12.55 -16.06
CA GLU A 44 18.58 -12.20 -17.32
C GLU A 44 18.64 -10.67 -17.56
N LYS A 45 19.81 -10.19 -17.97
CA LYS A 45 20.05 -8.75 -18.20
C LYS A 45 19.00 -8.13 -19.12
N GLY A 46 18.51 -6.96 -18.75
CA GLY A 46 17.54 -6.19 -19.52
C GLY A 46 16.12 -6.73 -19.52
N LYS A 47 15.85 -7.80 -18.76
CA LYS A 47 14.49 -8.31 -18.55
C LYS A 47 13.98 -7.88 -17.17
N SER A 48 12.67 -7.65 -17.10
CA SER A 48 11.97 -7.38 -15.83
C SER A 48 12.19 -8.51 -14.84
N VAL A 49 12.48 -8.15 -13.59
CA VAL A 49 12.52 -9.11 -12.50
C VAL A 49 11.12 -9.27 -11.95
N PRO A 50 10.52 -10.47 -12.01
CA PRO A 50 9.18 -10.68 -11.48
C PRO A 50 9.09 -10.40 -9.98
N PHE A 51 7.91 -10.05 -9.50
CA PHE A 51 7.62 -9.87 -8.08
C PHE A 51 7.62 -11.21 -7.34
N HIS A 52 8.48 -11.35 -6.35
CA HIS A 52 8.65 -12.55 -5.54
C HIS A 52 8.86 -12.23 -4.06
N ILE A 53 7.92 -11.53 -3.45
CA ILE A 53 7.99 -11.22 -2.01
C ILE A 53 7.98 -12.45 -1.10
N ASP A 54 7.55 -13.58 -1.63
CA ASP A 54 7.55 -14.89 -0.99
C ASP A 54 8.93 -15.58 -0.99
N GLU A 55 9.91 -15.01 -1.70
CA GLU A 55 11.30 -15.43 -1.66
C GLU A 55 12.13 -14.48 -0.78
N GLN A 56 12.71 -15.00 0.29
CA GLN A 56 13.48 -14.19 1.24
C GLN A 56 14.58 -13.36 0.58
N LYS A 57 15.32 -13.94 -0.34
CA LYS A 57 16.40 -13.24 -1.05
C LYS A 57 15.90 -12.08 -1.91
N TRP A 58 14.73 -12.24 -2.52
CA TRP A 58 14.07 -11.17 -3.27
C TRP A 58 13.64 -10.03 -2.33
N ALA A 59 12.99 -10.41 -1.22
CA ALA A 59 12.54 -9.44 -0.22
C ALA A 59 13.71 -8.64 0.37
N ASP A 60 14.78 -9.31 0.75
CA ASP A 60 16.00 -8.67 1.29
C ASP A 60 16.61 -7.69 0.28
N ALA A 61 16.72 -8.09 -0.98
CA ALA A 61 17.19 -7.21 -2.05
C ALA A 61 16.28 -6.00 -2.25
N TYR A 62 14.96 -6.20 -2.19
CA TYR A 62 13.97 -5.14 -2.36
C TYR A 62 14.04 -4.12 -1.22
N PHE A 63 14.04 -4.56 0.01
CA PHE A 63 14.22 -3.64 1.15
C PHE A 63 15.55 -2.90 1.07
N LYS A 64 16.63 -3.62 0.86
CA LYS A 64 17.99 -3.05 0.87
C LYS A 64 18.23 -2.02 -0.22
N THR A 65 17.76 -2.28 -1.44
CA THR A 65 18.12 -1.48 -2.62
C THR A 65 17.05 -0.52 -3.08
N VAL A 66 15.77 -0.76 -2.73
CA VAL A 66 14.64 0.07 -3.17
C VAL A 66 14.10 0.89 -2.00
N LEU A 67 13.66 0.26 -0.93
CA LEU A 67 12.88 0.93 0.11
C LEU A 67 13.74 1.64 1.16
N ASN A 68 14.73 0.98 1.73
CA ASN A 68 15.58 1.57 2.78
C ASN A 68 16.30 2.85 2.34
N PRO A 69 16.74 3.01 1.05
CA PRO A 69 17.27 4.28 0.60
C PRO A 69 16.27 5.44 0.65
N MET A 70 14.99 5.17 0.39
CA MET A 70 13.92 6.17 0.46
C MET A 70 13.53 6.48 1.90
N GLU A 71 13.47 5.48 2.77
CA GLU A 71 13.23 5.64 4.21
C GLU A 71 14.32 6.52 4.85
N ARG A 72 15.58 6.29 4.51
CA ARG A 72 16.69 7.16 4.96
C ARG A 72 16.61 8.61 4.46
N GLN A 73 15.84 8.85 3.40
CA GLN A 73 15.58 10.21 2.88
C GLN A 73 14.40 10.88 3.56
N GLY A 74 13.60 10.16 4.36
CA GLY A 74 12.47 10.72 5.10
C GLY A 74 11.10 10.18 4.71
N VAL A 75 11.01 9.04 4.02
CA VAL A 75 9.74 8.31 3.86
C VAL A 75 9.44 7.57 5.15
N ASP A 76 8.27 7.81 5.73
CA ASP A 76 7.92 7.28 7.06
C ASP A 76 7.24 5.92 7.01
N PHE A 77 6.40 5.67 6.00
CA PHE A 77 5.70 4.39 5.84
C PHE A 77 5.24 4.17 4.39
N TRP A 78 4.76 2.96 4.11
CA TRP A 78 4.42 2.53 2.75
C TRP A 78 2.92 2.30 2.60
N TRP A 79 2.40 2.73 1.45
CA TRP A 79 1.07 2.38 0.99
C TRP A 79 1.18 1.25 -0.03
N LEU A 80 0.80 0.04 0.39
CA LEU A 80 0.90 -1.19 -0.40
C LEU A 80 -0.35 -1.38 -1.25
N ASP A 81 -0.21 -1.17 -2.55
CA ASP A 81 -1.30 -1.25 -3.52
C ASP A 81 -0.94 -2.22 -4.66
N TRP A 82 -1.91 -2.82 -5.32
CA TRP A 82 -1.71 -3.69 -6.49
C TRP A 82 -0.68 -4.82 -6.30
N GLN A 83 -0.77 -5.57 -5.18
CA GLN A 83 0.17 -6.66 -4.85
C GLN A 83 -0.47 -8.06 -4.83
N GLN A 84 -1.72 -8.20 -5.21
CA GLN A 84 -2.60 -9.19 -4.62
C GLN A 84 -2.98 -10.37 -5.49
N TRP A 85 -3.04 -10.21 -6.80
CA TRP A 85 -3.65 -11.21 -7.69
C TRP A 85 -2.86 -12.50 -7.88
N MET A 86 -1.71 -12.62 -7.25
CA MET A 86 -0.92 -13.84 -7.32
C MET A 86 -0.80 -14.48 -5.95
N GLU A 87 -0.88 -15.80 -5.95
CA GLU A 87 -0.53 -16.60 -4.78
C GLU A 87 0.99 -16.79 -4.69
N SER A 88 1.46 -17.09 -3.49
CA SER A 88 2.83 -17.49 -3.25
C SER A 88 3.20 -18.70 -4.10
N LYS A 89 4.39 -18.66 -4.71
CA LYS A 89 4.94 -19.80 -5.45
C LYS A 89 5.40 -20.93 -4.54
N PHE A 90 5.80 -20.60 -3.32
CA PHE A 90 6.40 -21.55 -2.37
C PHE A 90 5.37 -22.12 -1.39
N THR A 91 4.26 -21.43 -1.19
CA THR A 91 3.21 -21.82 -0.25
C THR A 91 1.85 -21.79 -0.94
N PRO A 92 1.38 -22.90 -1.51
CA PRO A 92 0.07 -22.94 -2.16
C PRO A 92 -1.04 -22.47 -1.23
N GLY A 93 -1.96 -21.65 -1.75
CA GLY A 93 -3.07 -21.08 -1.01
C GLY A 93 -2.71 -19.84 -0.15
N LEU A 94 -1.44 -19.48 -0.04
CA LEU A 94 -1.05 -18.24 0.62
C LEU A 94 -1.17 -17.07 -0.35
N SER A 95 -2.05 -16.12 -0.04
CA SER A 95 -2.18 -14.88 -0.79
C SER A 95 -0.92 -14.01 -0.65
N ASN A 96 -0.42 -13.49 -1.77
CA ASN A 96 0.67 -12.52 -1.77
C ASN A 96 0.32 -11.24 -0.98
N THR A 97 -0.94 -10.80 -0.99
CA THR A 97 -1.41 -9.67 -0.17
C THR A 97 -1.11 -9.90 1.31
N PHE A 98 -1.46 -11.08 1.81
CA PHE A 98 -1.28 -11.39 3.23
C PHE A 98 0.20 -11.47 3.59
N TRP A 99 0.99 -12.11 2.73
CA TRP A 99 2.41 -12.27 2.93
C TRP A 99 3.18 -10.95 2.81
N LEU A 100 2.80 -10.10 1.86
CA LEU A 100 3.37 -8.76 1.69
C LEU A 100 3.13 -7.91 2.94
N ASN A 101 1.89 -7.87 3.44
CA ASN A 101 1.56 -7.13 4.66
C ASN A 101 2.38 -7.62 5.87
N TYR A 102 2.49 -8.93 6.04
CA TYR A 102 3.33 -9.53 7.08
C TYR A 102 4.79 -9.07 6.94
N THR A 103 5.35 -9.21 5.75
CA THR A 103 6.78 -8.90 5.48
C THR A 103 7.08 -7.42 5.72
N PHE A 104 6.25 -6.51 5.21
CA PHE A 104 6.44 -5.07 5.38
C PHE A 104 6.24 -4.61 6.82
N PHE A 105 5.22 -5.16 7.49
CA PHE A 105 4.96 -4.82 8.89
C PHE A 105 6.12 -5.20 9.79
N HIS A 106 6.64 -6.42 9.65
CA HIS A 106 7.79 -6.87 10.44
C HIS A 106 9.10 -6.19 10.05
N HIS A 107 9.25 -5.82 8.77
CA HIS A 107 10.38 -4.97 8.39
C HIS A 107 10.34 -3.62 9.11
N ALA A 108 9.19 -2.94 9.12
CA ALA A 108 9.01 -1.68 9.83
C ALA A 108 9.27 -1.81 11.34
N GLU A 109 8.83 -2.90 11.95
CA GLU A 109 9.09 -3.22 13.37
C GLU A 109 10.58 -3.37 13.66
N GLN A 110 11.31 -4.05 12.78
CA GLN A 110 12.75 -4.25 12.93
C GLN A 110 13.56 -2.96 12.72
N GLN A 111 13.13 -2.09 11.78
CA GLN A 111 13.81 -0.82 11.51
C GLN A 111 13.66 0.18 12.66
N ASN A 112 12.50 0.18 13.32
CA ASN A 112 12.19 1.14 14.38
C ASN A 112 11.50 0.44 15.58
N PRO A 113 12.25 -0.32 16.38
CA PRO A 113 11.68 -1.14 17.46
C PRO A 113 11.01 -0.33 18.58
N GLU A 114 11.31 0.96 18.67
CA GLU A 114 10.70 1.88 19.64
C GLU A 114 9.35 2.45 19.17
N LEU A 115 9.01 2.26 17.89
CA LEU A 115 7.77 2.74 17.31
C LEU A 115 6.83 1.57 17.00
N ARG A 116 5.53 1.82 17.11
CA ARG A 116 4.55 0.86 16.63
C ARG A 116 4.62 0.83 15.10
N PRO A 117 4.84 -0.34 14.48
CA PRO A 117 4.93 -0.44 13.03
C PRO A 117 3.60 -0.07 12.37
N PHE A 118 3.68 0.56 11.21
CA PHE A 118 2.54 1.07 10.48
C PHE A 118 2.71 0.85 8.99
N ILE A 119 1.68 0.30 8.36
CA ILE A 119 1.55 0.19 6.91
C ILE A 119 0.14 0.61 6.49
N TYR A 120 0.00 1.19 5.31
CA TYR A 120 -1.28 1.42 4.68
C TYR A 120 -1.42 0.41 3.56
N HIS A 121 -2.44 -0.44 3.61
CA HIS A 121 -2.59 -1.50 2.63
C HIS A 121 -4.00 -1.59 2.07
N ARG A 122 -4.19 -2.47 1.15
CA ARG A 122 -5.43 -2.65 0.41
C ARG A 122 -5.85 -4.10 0.49
N TRP A 123 -7.15 -4.31 0.57
CA TRP A 123 -7.77 -5.61 0.71
C TRP A 123 -7.23 -6.40 1.90
N GLY A 124 -7.91 -7.44 2.20
CA GLY A 124 -7.56 -8.30 3.30
C GLY A 124 -8.68 -9.28 3.56
N GLY A 125 -8.49 -10.05 4.59
CA GLY A 125 -9.47 -11.00 5.08
C GLY A 125 -9.32 -11.15 6.58
N LEU A 126 -9.82 -12.23 7.11
CA LEU A 126 -9.66 -12.57 8.51
C LEU A 126 -8.17 -12.54 8.89
N GLY A 127 -7.84 -11.81 9.95
CA GLY A 127 -6.47 -11.65 10.43
C GLY A 127 -5.74 -10.42 9.91
N SER A 128 -6.22 -9.73 8.85
CA SER A 128 -5.56 -8.54 8.28
C SER A 128 -5.59 -7.33 9.23
N HIS A 129 -6.46 -7.32 10.24
CA HIS A 129 -6.47 -6.30 11.30
C HIS A 129 -5.16 -6.19 12.09
N ARG A 130 -4.26 -7.18 11.96
CA ARG A 130 -2.92 -7.14 12.54
C ARG A 130 -2.02 -6.09 11.89
N TYR A 131 -2.37 -5.66 10.70
CA TYR A 131 -1.57 -4.77 9.85
C TYR A 131 -2.36 -3.50 9.54
N PRO A 132 -2.38 -2.51 10.45
CA PRO A 132 -3.08 -1.26 10.20
C PRO A 132 -2.27 -0.37 9.27
N LEU A 133 -2.90 0.37 8.45
CA LEU A 133 -4.30 0.70 8.18
C LEU A 133 -4.70 0.08 6.83
N ALA A 134 -6.01 -0.06 6.54
CA ALA A 134 -6.45 -0.47 5.21
C ALA A 134 -7.63 0.37 4.66
N PHE A 135 -7.88 0.25 3.36
CA PHE A 135 -9.01 0.87 2.68
C PHE A 135 -9.67 -0.09 1.68
N SER A 136 -10.88 0.26 1.26
CA SER A 136 -11.70 -0.60 0.38
C SER A 136 -11.21 -0.68 -1.07
N GLY A 137 -10.26 0.16 -1.46
CA GLY A 137 -9.77 0.22 -2.84
C GLY A 137 -10.67 1.03 -3.77
N ASP A 138 -10.55 0.77 -5.08
CA ASP A 138 -11.21 1.52 -6.13
C ASP A 138 -12.73 1.32 -6.09
N THR A 139 -13.46 2.36 -5.80
CA THR A 139 -14.92 2.36 -5.78
C THR A 139 -15.49 3.35 -6.77
N TYR A 140 -16.68 3.09 -7.28
CA TYR A 140 -17.35 4.02 -8.18
C TYR A 140 -17.90 5.23 -7.42
N ALA A 141 -17.69 6.43 -7.98
CA ALA A 141 -18.25 7.68 -7.50
C ALA A 141 -19.77 7.74 -7.79
N LYS A 142 -20.58 7.10 -6.95
CA LYS A 142 -22.04 7.03 -7.07
C LYS A 142 -22.74 6.86 -5.73
N TRP A 143 -23.99 7.23 -5.66
CA TRP A 143 -24.80 7.19 -4.45
C TRP A 143 -24.94 5.79 -3.84
N GLU A 144 -25.05 4.74 -4.66
CA GLU A 144 -25.16 3.38 -4.19
C GLU A 144 -23.87 2.92 -3.47
N THR A 145 -22.72 3.38 -3.94
CA THR A 145 -21.46 3.13 -3.25
C THR A 145 -21.45 3.79 -1.87
N LEU A 146 -21.77 5.08 -1.82
CA LEU A 146 -21.82 5.81 -0.54
C LEU A 146 -22.83 5.17 0.44
N ALA A 147 -24.00 4.77 -0.04
CA ALA A 147 -25.02 4.11 0.79
C ALA A 147 -24.54 2.76 1.37
N PHE A 148 -23.65 2.07 0.67
CA PHE A 148 -23.08 0.80 1.13
C PHE A 148 -21.95 0.97 2.15
N LEU A 149 -21.19 2.06 2.12
CA LEU A 149 -20.00 2.22 2.95
C LEU A 149 -20.25 2.16 4.46
N PRO A 150 -21.33 2.73 5.04
CA PRO A 150 -21.61 2.57 6.47
C PRO A 150 -21.81 1.13 6.88
N TYR A 151 -22.52 0.34 6.08
CA TYR A 151 -22.69 -1.10 6.32
C TYR A 151 -21.35 -1.84 6.22
N PHE A 152 -20.56 -1.54 5.19
CA PHE A 152 -19.25 -2.16 4.98
C PHE A 152 -18.29 -1.87 6.15
N THR A 153 -18.21 -0.60 6.57
CA THR A 153 -17.37 -0.19 7.70
C THR A 153 -17.82 -0.83 9.02
N ALA A 154 -19.13 -0.86 9.27
CA ALA A 154 -19.66 -1.51 10.47
C ALA A 154 -19.36 -3.02 10.50
N THR A 155 -19.48 -3.70 9.35
CA THR A 155 -19.18 -5.13 9.26
C THR A 155 -17.69 -5.45 9.35
N SER A 156 -16.80 -4.54 8.93
CA SER A 156 -15.35 -4.72 9.11
C SER A 156 -14.96 -4.77 10.58
N SER A 157 -15.68 -4.07 11.45
CA SER A 157 -15.47 -4.09 12.90
C SER A 157 -15.73 -5.46 13.52
N ASN A 158 -16.60 -6.28 12.92
CA ASN A 158 -16.89 -7.64 13.40
C ASN A 158 -15.67 -8.58 13.29
N VAL A 159 -14.69 -8.22 12.50
CA VAL A 159 -13.41 -8.94 12.34
C VAL A 159 -12.22 -8.13 12.88
N ASN A 160 -12.52 -7.22 13.82
CA ASN A 160 -11.54 -6.33 14.46
C ASN A 160 -10.83 -5.34 13.51
N TYR A 161 -11.39 -5.05 12.34
CA TYR A 161 -10.81 -4.12 11.38
C TYR A 161 -11.21 -2.68 11.72
N GLY A 162 -10.67 -2.14 12.83
CA GLY A 162 -11.02 -0.82 13.36
C GLY A 162 -10.40 0.35 12.58
N TYR A 163 -9.24 0.13 11.95
CA TYR A 163 -8.56 1.13 11.10
C TYR A 163 -8.87 0.83 9.64
N TRP A 164 -10.06 1.23 9.22
CA TRP A 164 -10.62 0.92 7.91
C TRP A 164 -11.21 2.16 7.26
N GLY A 165 -10.75 2.52 6.08
CA GLY A 165 -11.17 3.71 5.36
C GLY A 165 -11.63 3.43 3.93
N HIS A 166 -11.90 4.51 3.23
CA HIS A 166 -12.41 4.50 1.85
C HIS A 166 -11.88 5.72 1.09
N ASP A 167 -11.84 5.64 -0.23
CA ASP A 167 -11.61 6.80 -1.07
C ASP A 167 -12.80 7.75 -0.98
N ILE A 168 -12.60 8.95 -0.43
CA ILE A 168 -13.65 9.95 -0.25
C ILE A 168 -14.01 10.57 -1.61
N GLY A 169 -15.26 10.35 -2.02
CA GLY A 169 -15.74 10.74 -3.33
C GLY A 169 -15.67 9.65 -4.39
N GLY A 170 -15.12 8.49 -4.04
CA GLY A 170 -14.86 7.38 -4.95
C GLY A 170 -13.60 7.58 -5.80
N HIS A 171 -13.18 6.53 -6.48
CA HIS A 171 -11.99 6.51 -7.33
C HIS A 171 -12.33 6.43 -8.82
N MET A 172 -13.34 5.63 -9.16
CA MET A 172 -13.73 5.38 -10.55
C MET A 172 -14.95 6.20 -10.96
N PHE A 173 -14.88 6.77 -12.17
CA PHE A 173 -15.96 7.54 -12.76
C PHE A 173 -16.55 6.81 -13.97
N LYS A 174 -17.82 7.09 -14.28
CA LYS A 174 -18.38 6.71 -15.59
C LYS A 174 -17.65 7.48 -16.69
N LYS A 175 -17.57 6.90 -17.90
CA LYS A 175 -16.88 7.53 -19.04
C LYS A 175 -17.35 8.97 -19.33
N GLU A 176 -18.60 9.26 -19.04
CA GLU A 176 -19.27 10.54 -19.34
C GLU A 176 -19.05 11.59 -18.24
N THR A 177 -18.70 11.17 -17.02
CA THR A 177 -18.52 12.07 -15.88
C THR A 177 -17.06 12.10 -15.45
N LYS A 178 -16.42 13.26 -15.59
CA LYS A 178 -15.01 13.46 -15.21
C LYS A 178 -14.83 13.94 -13.77
N ALA A 179 -15.93 14.12 -13.04
CA ALA A 179 -15.93 14.61 -11.66
C ALA A 179 -17.09 14.02 -10.87
N THR A 180 -16.91 13.92 -9.57
CA THR A 180 -17.99 13.53 -8.65
C THR A 180 -19.03 14.65 -8.58
N ASP A 181 -20.31 14.29 -8.54
CA ASP A 181 -21.40 15.23 -8.25
C ASP A 181 -21.11 15.98 -6.95
N PRO A 182 -21.25 17.33 -6.91
CA PRO A 182 -20.89 18.12 -5.72
C PRO A 182 -21.67 17.74 -4.46
N GLU A 183 -22.97 17.38 -4.57
CA GLU A 183 -23.73 16.93 -3.42
C GLU A 183 -23.24 15.58 -2.93
N LEU A 184 -23.06 14.63 -3.84
CA LEU A 184 -22.51 13.32 -3.52
C LEU A 184 -21.15 13.44 -2.82
N TYR A 185 -20.26 14.28 -3.33
CA TYR A 185 -18.96 14.52 -2.71
C TYR A 185 -19.09 15.11 -1.30
N THR A 186 -19.97 16.09 -1.13
CA THR A 186 -20.25 16.70 0.18
C THR A 186 -20.74 15.65 1.20
N ARG A 187 -21.68 14.79 0.80
CA ARG A 187 -22.18 13.73 1.68
C ARG A 187 -21.13 12.69 1.98
N TRP A 188 -20.30 12.38 1.00
CA TRP A 188 -19.18 11.46 1.21
C TRP A 188 -18.14 12.03 2.19
N LEU A 189 -17.85 13.32 2.06
CA LEU A 189 -16.96 14.00 2.99
C LEU A 189 -17.53 14.00 4.42
N GLN A 190 -18.83 14.28 4.58
CA GLN A 190 -19.51 14.19 5.89
C GLN A 190 -19.41 12.80 6.51
N TYR A 191 -19.50 11.75 5.71
CA TYR A 191 -19.27 10.38 6.16
C TYR A 191 -17.77 10.16 6.51
N GLY A 192 -16.88 10.61 5.64
CA GLY A 192 -15.44 10.38 5.75
C GLY A 192 -14.80 10.97 7.00
N VAL A 193 -15.33 12.06 7.56
CA VAL A 193 -14.78 12.65 8.80
C VAL A 193 -14.95 11.75 10.04
N PHE A 194 -15.74 10.71 9.95
CA PHE A 194 -15.94 9.71 11.02
C PHE A 194 -15.22 8.39 10.74
N THR A 195 -14.43 8.32 9.69
CA THR A 195 -13.60 7.15 9.36
C THR A 195 -12.11 7.48 9.51
N PRO A 196 -11.25 6.51 9.82
CA PRO A 196 -9.81 6.70 9.89
C PRO A 196 -9.20 7.21 8.59
#